data_6120f9a02811189735cd5027a2dd34a7
#
_entry.id   6120f9a02811189735cd5027a2dd34a7
#
_cell.length_a   1.000
_cell.length_b   1.000
_cell.length_c   1.000
_cell.angle_alpha   90.00
_cell.angle_beta   90.00
_cell.angle_gamma   90.00
#
_symmetry.space_group_name_H-M   'P 1'
#
loop_
_entity.id
_entity.type
_entity.pdbx_description
1 polymer ?
#
loop_
_entity_poly.entity_id
_entity_poly.type
_entity_poly.pdbx_seq_one_letter_code
_entity_poly.pdbx_strand_id
1 'polypeptide(L)'
;MNEVKIGRDGQTGKLRMTVGKQTSTFGEANSVPRSVSQEHVRLTIGDDGSLVLTNLNIENDTYVNHRAVERKRISEGDRIVLGGEHYHLSWDMLKPFIPKMADISPLEQVWHDYQQQRLDMQIRERRFNTLRSATGLITMFAVVLGAFTGRDNPLFMTLYVIAAVISLVFFFYAYRASSKIPLQQNQLTEDTKHRYKCPVCGCLLALQDYDMLRQTKGCPHCGAVWKK
;
A
#
# COMPACT_ATOMS: atom_id res chain seq x y z
N MET A 1 -0.63 2.18 -20.40
CA MET A 1 -1.83 2.89 -20.94
C MET A 1 -2.89 1.88 -21.29
N ASN A 2 -4.06 1.99 -20.71
CA ASN A 2 -5.21 1.17 -21.08
C ASN A 2 -6.09 1.97 -22.05
N GLU A 3 -6.42 1.36 -23.18
CA GLU A 3 -7.28 1.98 -24.18
C GLU A 3 -8.60 1.21 -24.27
N VAL A 4 -9.71 1.95 -24.27
CA VAL A 4 -11.06 1.42 -24.49
C VAL A 4 -11.60 2.03 -25.77
N LYS A 5 -11.86 1.23 -26.78
CA LYS A 5 -12.57 1.65 -27.99
C LYS A 5 -14.07 1.49 -27.78
N ILE A 6 -14.82 2.51 -28.11
CA ILE A 6 -16.26 2.60 -27.85
C ILE A 6 -16.96 2.92 -29.17
N GLY A 7 -18.01 2.19 -29.47
CA GLY A 7 -18.82 2.44 -30.66
C GLY A 7 -20.07 1.55 -30.71
N ARG A 8 -20.72 1.51 -31.84
CA ARG A 8 -21.93 0.72 -32.08
C ARG A 8 -21.56 -0.67 -32.58
N ASP A 9 -22.13 -1.71 -32.00
CA ASP A 9 -22.05 -3.06 -32.55
C ASP A 9 -22.84 -3.17 -33.85
N GLY A 10 -22.18 -3.58 -34.92
CA GLY A 10 -22.79 -3.62 -36.27
C GLY A 10 -23.93 -4.63 -36.42
N GLN A 11 -23.92 -5.71 -35.61
CA GLN A 11 -24.90 -6.77 -35.69
C GLN A 11 -26.09 -6.53 -34.80
N THR A 12 -25.85 -6.17 -33.55
CA THR A 12 -26.90 -6.05 -32.54
C THR A 12 -27.39 -4.61 -32.32
N GLY A 13 -26.65 -3.61 -32.81
CA GLY A 13 -26.96 -2.19 -32.56
C GLY A 13 -26.80 -1.76 -31.10
N LYS A 14 -26.10 -2.56 -30.28
CA LYS A 14 -25.77 -2.23 -28.88
C LYS A 14 -24.51 -1.39 -28.79
N LEU A 15 -24.28 -0.79 -27.64
CA LEU A 15 -23.01 -0.13 -27.35
C LEU A 15 -21.92 -1.20 -27.20
N ARG A 16 -20.85 -1.09 -27.99
CA ARG A 16 -19.70 -1.97 -27.96
C ARG A 16 -18.51 -1.28 -27.32
N MET A 17 -17.88 -1.93 -26.36
CA MET A 17 -16.64 -1.49 -25.74
C MET A 17 -15.59 -2.59 -25.90
N THR A 18 -14.41 -2.22 -26.39
CA THR A 18 -13.31 -3.16 -26.66
C THR A 18 -12.07 -2.71 -25.90
N VAL A 19 -11.53 -3.61 -25.08
CA VAL A 19 -10.25 -3.43 -24.36
C VAL A 19 -9.29 -4.53 -24.80
N GLY A 20 -8.24 -4.15 -25.49
CA GLY A 20 -7.32 -5.11 -26.07
C GLY A 20 -8.06 -6.07 -27.05
N LYS A 21 -8.15 -7.35 -26.67
CA LYS A 21 -8.86 -8.39 -27.45
C LYS A 21 -10.27 -8.70 -26.92
N GLN A 22 -10.65 -8.15 -25.76
CA GLN A 22 -11.94 -8.42 -25.15
C GLN A 22 -12.97 -7.38 -25.58
N THR A 23 -14.13 -7.86 -26.03
CA THR A 23 -15.24 -7.01 -26.43
C THR A 23 -16.45 -7.32 -25.58
N SER A 24 -17.09 -6.27 -25.06
CA SER A 24 -18.33 -6.34 -24.28
C SER A 24 -19.39 -5.46 -24.94
N THR A 25 -20.65 -5.89 -24.92
CA THR A 25 -21.77 -5.11 -25.43
C THR A 25 -22.75 -4.76 -24.33
N PHE A 26 -23.30 -3.55 -24.36
CA PHE A 26 -24.16 -2.97 -23.32
C PHE A 26 -25.46 -2.43 -23.94
N GLY A 27 -26.52 -2.44 -23.14
CA GLY A 27 -27.82 -1.92 -23.52
C GLY A 27 -28.69 -2.92 -24.31
N GLU A 28 -29.84 -2.44 -24.76
CA GLU A 28 -30.80 -3.22 -25.56
C GLU A 28 -30.40 -3.25 -27.04
N ALA A 29 -30.98 -4.18 -27.79
CA ALA A 29 -30.77 -4.26 -29.24
C ALA A 29 -31.25 -2.96 -29.90
N ASN A 30 -30.46 -2.43 -30.84
CA ASN A 30 -30.70 -1.19 -31.55
C ASN A 30 -30.86 0.06 -30.68
N SER A 31 -30.35 0.03 -29.42
CA SER A 31 -30.38 1.19 -28.53
C SER A 31 -29.38 2.29 -28.93
N VAL A 32 -28.37 1.97 -29.74
CA VAL A 32 -27.38 2.92 -30.24
C VAL A 32 -27.69 3.30 -31.67
N PRO A 33 -27.85 4.60 -31.97
CA PRO A 33 -28.17 5.10 -33.32
C PRO A 33 -27.08 4.76 -34.37
N ARG A 34 -27.47 4.76 -35.64
CA ARG A 34 -26.53 4.52 -36.77
C ARG A 34 -25.51 5.63 -36.95
N SER A 35 -25.77 6.83 -36.44
CA SER A 35 -24.83 7.95 -36.40
C SER A 35 -23.65 7.71 -35.45
N VAL A 36 -23.70 6.65 -34.64
CA VAL A 36 -22.55 6.19 -33.85
C VAL A 36 -21.80 5.11 -34.62
N SER A 37 -20.57 5.38 -35.00
CA SER A 37 -19.71 4.47 -35.76
C SER A 37 -19.30 3.24 -34.95
N GLN A 38 -18.86 2.17 -35.61
CA GLN A 38 -18.43 0.94 -34.93
C GLN A 38 -17.20 1.13 -34.04
N GLU A 39 -16.29 2.01 -34.42
CA GLU A 39 -15.21 2.55 -33.60
C GLU A 39 -15.34 4.08 -33.64
N HIS A 40 -16.13 4.62 -32.71
CA HIS A 40 -16.47 6.05 -32.70
C HIS A 40 -15.48 6.86 -31.90
N VAL A 41 -15.21 6.44 -30.67
CA VAL A 41 -14.26 7.11 -29.78
C VAL A 41 -13.31 6.13 -29.14
N ARG A 42 -12.13 6.64 -28.77
CA ARG A 42 -11.15 5.98 -27.95
C ARG A 42 -11.02 6.71 -26.62
N LEU A 43 -11.20 6.00 -25.53
CA LEU A 43 -10.87 6.46 -24.20
C LEU A 43 -9.50 5.94 -23.82
N THR A 44 -8.52 6.82 -23.66
CA THR A 44 -7.18 6.49 -23.18
C THR A 44 -7.07 6.84 -21.71
N ILE A 45 -6.62 5.88 -20.91
CA ILE A 45 -6.45 6.02 -19.47
C ILE A 45 -4.96 6.15 -19.18
N GLY A 46 -4.55 7.30 -18.67
CA GLY A 46 -3.19 7.57 -18.24
C GLY A 46 -2.82 6.84 -16.96
N ASP A 47 -1.53 6.66 -16.73
CA ASP A 47 -1.01 6.05 -15.50
C ASP A 47 -1.24 6.97 -14.27
N ASP A 48 -1.48 8.26 -14.53
CA ASP A 48 -1.89 9.29 -13.54
C ASP A 48 -3.41 9.29 -13.29
N GLY A 49 -4.18 8.38 -13.90
CA GLY A 49 -5.64 8.33 -13.83
C GLY A 49 -6.33 9.34 -14.74
N SER A 50 -5.59 10.09 -15.56
CA SER A 50 -6.19 11.01 -16.52
C SER A 50 -6.95 10.26 -17.61
N LEU A 51 -8.11 10.78 -17.98
CA LEU A 51 -8.97 10.24 -19.02
C LEU A 51 -8.94 11.17 -20.22
N VAL A 52 -8.54 10.62 -21.37
CA VAL A 52 -8.51 11.36 -22.63
C VAL A 52 -9.40 10.68 -23.64
N LEU A 53 -10.45 11.39 -24.06
CA LEU A 53 -11.36 10.97 -25.12
C LEU A 53 -10.83 11.46 -26.48
N THR A 54 -10.78 10.59 -27.44
CA THR A 54 -10.35 10.90 -28.82
C THR A 54 -11.40 10.40 -29.80
N ASN A 55 -11.92 11.30 -30.65
CA ASN A 55 -12.78 10.93 -31.74
C ASN A 55 -12.00 10.16 -32.81
N LEU A 56 -12.47 8.99 -33.23
CA LEU A 56 -11.83 8.15 -34.23
C LEU A 56 -12.46 8.28 -35.62
N ASN A 57 -13.63 8.92 -35.70
CA ASN A 57 -14.36 9.05 -36.94
C ASN A 57 -14.51 10.52 -37.34
N ILE A 58 -14.12 10.85 -38.56
CA ILE A 58 -14.16 12.21 -39.09
C ILE A 58 -15.60 12.59 -39.53
N GLU A 59 -16.43 11.60 -39.90
CA GLU A 59 -17.79 11.83 -40.41
C GLU A 59 -18.81 12.04 -39.29
N ASN A 60 -18.52 11.50 -38.10
CA ASN A 60 -19.44 11.56 -36.97
C ASN A 60 -18.77 12.23 -35.76
N ASP A 61 -19.31 13.34 -35.36
CA ASP A 61 -18.76 14.14 -34.25
C ASP A 61 -18.96 13.51 -32.88
N THR A 62 -18.02 13.82 -31.99
CA THR A 62 -18.13 13.58 -30.56
C THR A 62 -18.23 14.91 -29.83
N TYR A 63 -19.21 15.04 -28.94
CA TYR A 63 -19.43 16.27 -28.18
C TYR A 63 -19.12 16.02 -26.71
N VAL A 64 -18.39 16.96 -26.10
CA VAL A 64 -18.17 17.00 -24.66
C VAL A 64 -18.61 18.36 -24.15
N ASN A 65 -19.62 18.37 -23.26
CA ASN A 65 -20.25 19.59 -22.74
C ASN A 65 -20.73 20.53 -23.87
N HIS A 66 -21.45 19.94 -24.83
CA HIS A 66 -22.02 20.63 -25.98
C HIS A 66 -21.01 21.19 -27.01
N ARG A 67 -19.74 20.87 -26.93
CA ARG A 67 -18.72 21.27 -27.90
C ARG A 67 -18.18 20.03 -28.63
N ALA A 68 -18.12 20.12 -29.94
CA ALA A 68 -17.47 19.09 -30.76
C ALA A 68 -15.97 19.03 -30.42
N VAL A 69 -15.45 17.84 -30.29
CA VAL A 69 -14.05 17.61 -29.88
C VAL A 69 -13.42 16.49 -30.68
N GLU A 70 -12.21 16.70 -31.17
CA GLU A 70 -11.37 15.63 -31.72
C GLU A 70 -10.64 14.90 -30.62
N ARG A 71 -10.11 15.64 -29.63
CA ARG A 71 -9.41 15.11 -28.49
C ARG A 71 -9.59 16.00 -27.28
N LYS A 72 -10.01 15.44 -26.16
CA LYS A 72 -10.23 16.19 -24.91
C LYS A 72 -9.96 15.34 -23.68
N ARG A 73 -9.33 15.95 -22.67
CA ARG A 73 -9.28 15.40 -21.31
C ARG A 73 -10.67 15.55 -20.69
N ILE A 74 -11.19 14.45 -20.17
CA ILE A 74 -12.53 14.37 -19.58
C ILE A 74 -12.46 14.01 -18.11
N SER A 75 -13.53 14.35 -17.38
CA SER A 75 -13.72 14.03 -15.97
C SER A 75 -15.14 13.49 -15.74
N GLU A 76 -15.40 12.85 -14.60
CA GLU A 76 -16.68 12.17 -14.29
C GLU A 76 -17.91 13.09 -14.38
N GLY A 77 -17.74 14.43 -14.31
CA GLY A 77 -18.83 15.40 -14.47
C GLY A 77 -19.14 15.79 -15.91
N ASP A 78 -18.32 15.38 -16.89
CA ASP A 78 -18.50 15.79 -18.28
C ASP A 78 -19.64 15.01 -18.95
N ARG A 79 -20.47 15.71 -19.73
CA ARG A 79 -21.50 15.11 -20.56
C ARG A 79 -20.92 14.72 -21.92
N ILE A 80 -20.88 13.43 -22.20
CA ILE A 80 -20.35 12.88 -23.45
C ILE A 80 -21.50 12.46 -24.35
N VAL A 81 -21.45 12.90 -25.60
CA VAL A 81 -22.48 12.63 -26.62
C VAL A 81 -21.80 12.17 -27.89
N LEU A 82 -22.29 11.08 -28.48
CA LEU A 82 -21.76 10.47 -29.69
C LEU A 82 -22.73 10.62 -30.86
N GLY A 83 -22.21 11.06 -32.00
CA GLY A 83 -22.93 11.14 -33.26
C GLY A 83 -24.01 12.20 -33.34
N GLY A 84 -24.55 12.41 -34.56
CA GLY A 84 -25.52 13.45 -34.85
C GLY A 84 -26.92 13.24 -34.21
N GLU A 85 -27.28 12.02 -33.84
CA GLU A 85 -28.52 11.72 -33.10
C GLU A 85 -28.36 11.83 -31.59
N HIS A 86 -27.23 12.39 -31.12
CA HIS A 86 -26.96 12.73 -29.73
C HIS A 86 -27.05 11.59 -28.73
N TYR A 87 -26.42 10.45 -29.03
CA TYR A 87 -26.35 9.33 -28.09
C TYR A 87 -25.52 9.67 -26.85
N HIS A 88 -26.16 9.63 -25.69
CA HIS A 88 -25.49 9.90 -24.41
C HIS A 88 -24.68 8.69 -23.92
N LEU A 89 -23.37 8.87 -23.75
CA LEU A 89 -22.53 7.88 -23.13
C LEU A 89 -22.55 8.04 -21.59
N SER A 90 -23.15 7.08 -20.90
CA SER A 90 -23.24 7.09 -19.44
C SER A 90 -21.88 6.76 -18.78
N TRP A 91 -21.55 7.49 -17.74
CA TRP A 91 -20.37 7.19 -16.90
C TRP A 91 -20.44 5.83 -16.21
N ASP A 92 -21.63 5.33 -15.88
CA ASP A 92 -21.80 4.00 -15.27
C ASP A 92 -21.33 2.88 -16.18
N MET A 93 -21.41 3.07 -17.50
CA MET A 93 -20.87 2.10 -18.47
C MET A 93 -19.34 2.20 -18.57
N LEU A 94 -18.74 3.34 -18.27
CA LEU A 94 -17.30 3.58 -18.32
C LEU A 94 -16.59 3.15 -17.03
N LYS A 95 -17.25 3.28 -15.87
CA LYS A 95 -16.69 2.96 -14.54
C LYS A 95 -16.00 1.61 -14.43
N PRO A 96 -16.51 0.50 -15.00
CA PRO A 96 -15.84 -0.80 -14.91
C PRO A 96 -14.47 -0.83 -15.60
N PHE A 97 -14.24 0.05 -16.57
CA PHE A 97 -13.01 0.13 -17.34
C PHE A 97 -12.00 1.15 -16.79
N ILE A 98 -12.45 2.04 -15.91
CA ILE A 98 -11.62 3.07 -15.30
C ILE A 98 -11.04 2.52 -13.99
N PRO A 99 -9.72 2.37 -13.86
CA PRO A 99 -9.13 1.89 -12.63
C PRO A 99 -9.37 2.90 -11.50
N LYS A 100 -9.74 2.41 -10.34
CA LYS A 100 -9.83 3.24 -9.14
C LYS A 100 -8.45 3.74 -8.77
N MET A 101 -8.29 5.05 -8.59
CA MET A 101 -7.05 5.63 -8.11
C MET A 101 -7.02 5.60 -6.58
N ALA A 102 -5.89 5.22 -6.01
CA ALA A 102 -5.68 5.15 -4.57
C ALA A 102 -4.49 6.01 -4.17
N ASP A 103 -4.69 6.92 -3.25
CA ASP A 103 -3.61 7.69 -2.63
C ASP A 103 -3.02 6.87 -1.48
N ILE A 104 -1.77 6.47 -1.62
CA ILE A 104 -1.02 5.70 -0.62
C ILE A 104 -0.05 6.56 0.19
N SER A 105 0.01 7.88 -0.07
CA SER A 105 0.92 8.79 0.66
C SER A 105 0.78 8.70 2.19
N PRO A 106 -0.44 8.54 2.77
CA PRO A 106 -0.56 8.39 4.22
C PRO A 106 0.10 7.13 4.78
N LEU A 107 0.30 6.09 3.94
CA LEU A 107 0.94 4.85 4.37
C LEU A 107 2.44 4.99 4.58
N GLU A 108 3.07 6.00 3.97
CA GLU A 108 4.48 6.33 4.16
C GLU A 108 4.79 6.61 5.63
N GLN A 109 4.00 7.48 6.25
CA GLN A 109 4.17 7.83 7.65
C GLN A 109 3.94 6.61 8.57
N VAL A 110 2.91 5.81 8.28
CA VAL A 110 2.64 4.57 9.03
C VAL A 110 3.83 3.61 8.97
N TRP A 111 4.47 3.50 7.80
CA TRP A 111 5.65 2.67 7.60
C TRP A 111 6.88 3.19 8.35
N HIS A 112 7.15 4.51 8.27
CA HIS A 112 8.26 5.14 9.01
C HIS A 112 8.10 5.00 10.51
N ASP A 113 6.91 5.25 11.06
CA ASP A 113 6.60 5.08 12.48
C ASP A 113 6.85 3.64 12.93
N TYR A 114 6.44 2.66 12.11
CA TYR A 114 6.69 1.24 12.37
C TYR A 114 8.18 0.91 12.40
N GLN A 115 8.95 1.40 11.42
CA GLN A 115 10.39 1.16 11.37
C GLN A 115 11.11 1.78 12.58
N GLN A 116 10.79 3.02 12.95
CA GLN A 116 11.37 3.67 14.10
C GLN A 116 11.09 2.90 15.40
N GLN A 117 9.83 2.55 15.64
CA GLN A 117 9.46 1.80 16.84
C GLN A 117 10.15 0.44 16.90
N ARG A 118 10.27 -0.23 15.76
CA ARG A 118 10.98 -1.50 15.64
C ARG A 118 12.47 -1.36 15.97
N LEU A 119 13.12 -0.32 15.43
CA LEU A 119 14.53 0.00 15.72
C LEU A 119 14.74 0.32 17.20
N ASP A 120 13.88 1.12 17.82
CA ASP A 120 13.96 1.47 19.23
C ASP A 120 13.85 0.23 20.13
N MET A 121 12.96 -0.71 19.76
CA MET A 121 12.85 -1.98 20.48
C MET A 121 14.11 -2.83 20.33
N GLN A 122 14.69 -2.91 19.13
CA GLN A 122 15.95 -3.64 18.89
C GLN A 122 17.14 -3.02 19.65
N ILE A 123 17.23 -1.69 19.68
CA ILE A 123 18.27 -0.99 20.45
C ILE A 123 18.11 -1.26 21.93
N ARG A 124 16.87 -1.23 22.45
CA ARG A 124 16.56 -1.55 23.84
C ARG A 124 16.94 -2.98 24.19
N GLU A 125 16.60 -3.94 23.34
CA GLU A 125 16.97 -5.33 23.51
C GLU A 125 18.49 -5.54 23.52
N ARG A 126 19.22 -4.91 22.60
CA ARG A 126 20.69 -4.96 22.55
C ARG A 126 21.31 -4.38 23.82
N ARG A 127 20.81 -3.25 24.32
CA ARG A 127 21.30 -2.65 25.58
C ARG A 127 21.09 -3.59 26.77
N PHE A 128 19.94 -4.26 26.88
CA PHE A 128 19.70 -5.25 27.93
C PHE A 128 20.62 -6.46 27.83
N ASN A 129 20.84 -6.95 26.61
CA ASN A 129 21.76 -8.08 26.41
C ASN A 129 23.21 -7.71 26.73
N THR A 130 23.66 -6.51 26.38
CA THR A 130 25.00 -6.00 26.71
C THR A 130 25.17 -5.86 28.23
N LEU A 131 24.18 -5.29 28.92
CA LEU A 131 24.20 -5.18 30.39
C LEU A 131 24.23 -6.56 31.07
N ARG A 132 23.45 -7.54 30.54
CA ARG A 132 23.46 -8.91 31.03
C ARG A 132 24.84 -9.57 30.88
N SER A 133 25.52 -9.36 29.76
CA SER A 133 26.87 -9.87 29.53
C SER A 133 27.91 -9.21 30.43
N ALA A 134 27.77 -7.88 30.68
CA ALA A 134 28.66 -7.16 31.57
C ALA A 134 28.59 -7.65 33.04
N THR A 135 27.41 -8.02 33.53
CA THR A 135 27.27 -8.60 34.89
C THR A 135 27.98 -9.93 35.01
N GLY A 136 27.93 -10.77 33.96
CA GLY A 136 28.69 -12.05 33.92
C GLY A 136 30.21 -11.83 33.98
N LEU A 137 30.72 -10.84 33.26
CA LEU A 137 32.13 -10.46 33.28
C LEU A 137 32.59 -9.95 34.67
N ILE A 138 31.77 -9.11 35.32
CA ILE A 138 32.06 -8.59 36.66
C ILE A 138 32.15 -9.74 37.68
N THR A 139 31.20 -10.69 37.63
CA THR A 139 31.24 -11.87 38.55
C THR A 139 32.46 -12.76 38.27
N MET A 140 32.78 -13.00 37.01
CA MET A 140 33.94 -13.76 36.62
C MET A 140 35.25 -13.10 37.11
N PHE A 141 35.35 -11.76 36.95
CA PHE A 141 36.51 -11.00 37.41
C PHE A 141 36.63 -11.02 38.94
N ALA A 142 35.52 -10.93 39.67
CA ALA A 142 35.52 -11.04 41.13
C ALA A 142 35.98 -12.40 41.62
N VAL A 143 35.59 -13.50 40.92
CA VAL A 143 36.07 -14.88 41.23
C VAL A 143 37.56 -14.99 41.01
N VAL A 144 38.09 -14.47 39.89
CA VAL A 144 39.53 -14.52 39.57
C VAL A 144 40.34 -13.70 40.59
N LEU A 145 39.91 -12.50 40.92
CA LEU A 145 40.56 -11.67 41.96
C LEU A 145 40.60 -12.39 43.33
N GLY A 146 39.51 -13.09 43.68
CA GLY A 146 39.45 -13.87 44.91
C GLY A 146 40.43 -15.03 44.98
N ALA A 147 40.68 -15.67 43.85
CA ALA A 147 41.68 -16.72 43.76
C ALA A 147 43.11 -16.19 43.99
N PHE A 148 43.38 -14.95 43.59
CA PHE A 148 44.72 -14.35 43.76
C PHE A 148 44.95 -13.70 45.14
N THR A 149 43.92 -13.16 45.80
CA THR A 149 44.06 -12.41 47.05
C THR A 149 43.98 -13.27 48.33
N GLY A 150 43.72 -14.53 48.23
CA GLY A 150 43.60 -15.45 49.37
C GLY A 150 42.20 -15.43 50.01
N ARG A 151 41.68 -16.63 50.29
CA ARG A 151 40.31 -16.86 50.80
C ARG A 151 40.06 -16.34 52.22
N ASP A 152 41.10 -15.99 52.97
CA ASP A 152 41.03 -15.72 54.43
C ASP A 152 40.77 -14.24 54.79
N ASN A 153 40.62 -13.35 53.78
CA ASN A 153 40.35 -11.94 54.04
C ASN A 153 38.84 -11.67 54.20
N PRO A 154 38.32 -11.30 55.40
CA PRO A 154 36.89 -11.11 55.62
C PRO A 154 36.29 -9.97 54.82
N LEU A 155 37.06 -8.94 54.42
CA LEU A 155 36.62 -7.85 53.57
C LEU A 155 36.34 -8.35 52.16
N PHE A 156 37.11 -9.34 51.69
CA PHE A 156 36.89 -9.89 50.35
C PHE A 156 35.60 -10.70 50.29
N MET A 157 35.29 -11.51 51.31
CA MET A 157 34.04 -12.28 51.37
C MET A 157 32.82 -11.40 51.41
N THR A 158 32.83 -10.28 52.14
CA THR A 158 31.69 -9.32 52.18
C THR A 158 31.48 -8.65 50.84
N LEU A 159 32.54 -8.21 50.13
CA LEU A 159 32.44 -7.62 48.81
C LEU A 159 31.93 -8.61 47.75
N TYR A 160 32.36 -9.87 47.84
CA TYR A 160 31.90 -10.94 46.94
C TYR A 160 30.39 -11.21 47.11
N VAL A 161 29.89 -11.30 48.36
CA VAL A 161 28.47 -11.51 48.67
C VAL A 161 27.64 -10.33 48.15
N ILE A 162 28.11 -9.10 48.34
CA ILE A 162 27.43 -7.91 47.82
C ILE A 162 27.35 -7.90 46.30
N ALA A 163 28.46 -8.22 45.62
CA ALA A 163 28.50 -8.33 44.18
C ALA A 163 27.56 -9.42 43.62
N ALA A 164 27.51 -10.58 44.31
CA ALA A 164 26.61 -11.69 43.96
C ALA A 164 25.13 -11.28 44.11
N VAL A 165 24.76 -10.60 45.20
CA VAL A 165 23.40 -10.13 45.42
C VAL A 165 23.01 -9.09 44.36
N ILE A 166 23.88 -8.13 44.05
CA ILE A 166 23.65 -7.11 43.01
C ILE A 166 23.45 -7.79 41.63
N SER A 167 24.28 -8.77 41.31
CA SER A 167 24.17 -9.52 40.07
C SER A 167 22.86 -10.30 39.97
N LEU A 168 22.40 -10.92 41.03
CA LEU A 168 21.13 -11.63 41.11
C LEU A 168 19.94 -10.67 40.94
N VAL A 169 19.91 -9.56 41.63
CA VAL A 169 18.85 -8.54 41.50
C VAL A 169 18.82 -8.02 40.06
N PHE A 170 19.98 -7.73 39.48
CA PHE A 170 20.07 -7.23 38.13
C PHE A 170 19.65 -8.28 37.09
N PHE A 171 20.00 -9.56 37.30
CA PHE A 171 19.56 -10.66 36.47
C PHE A 171 18.02 -10.78 36.46
N PHE A 172 17.38 -10.76 37.61
CA PHE A 172 15.92 -10.82 37.70
C PHE A 172 15.26 -9.60 37.05
N TYR A 173 15.82 -8.41 37.24
CA TYR A 173 15.32 -7.19 36.60
C TYR A 173 15.42 -7.29 35.07
N ALA A 174 16.58 -7.68 34.54
CA ALA A 174 16.82 -7.86 33.11
C ALA A 174 15.94 -8.95 32.50
N TYR A 175 15.76 -10.07 33.21
CA TYR A 175 14.87 -11.15 32.80
C TYR A 175 13.42 -10.68 32.66
N ARG A 176 12.93 -9.95 33.66
CA ARG A 176 11.56 -9.41 33.68
C ARG A 176 11.34 -8.34 32.61
N ALA A 177 12.35 -7.53 32.32
CA ALA A 177 12.29 -6.51 31.28
C ALA A 177 12.32 -7.15 29.88
N SER A 178 13.17 -8.14 29.65
CA SER A 178 13.31 -8.79 28.33
C SER A 178 12.10 -9.64 27.95
N SER A 179 11.37 -10.22 28.91
CA SER A 179 10.20 -11.05 28.64
C SER A 179 9.02 -10.30 28.01
N LYS A 180 8.95 -8.97 28.15
CA LYS A 180 7.90 -8.14 27.59
C LYS A 180 8.15 -7.71 26.13
N ILE A 181 9.40 -7.77 25.67
CA ILE A 181 9.78 -7.29 24.34
C ILE A 181 9.09 -8.06 23.21
N PRO A 182 9.02 -9.42 23.22
CA PRO A 182 8.35 -10.17 22.16
C PRO A 182 6.85 -9.85 22.05
N LEU A 183 6.19 -9.64 23.18
CA LEU A 183 4.76 -9.25 23.20
C LEU A 183 4.55 -7.88 22.58
N GLN A 184 5.41 -6.91 22.90
CA GLN A 184 5.35 -5.57 22.33
C GLN A 184 5.63 -5.57 20.83
N GLN A 185 6.57 -6.41 20.35
CA GLN A 185 6.84 -6.57 18.92
C GLN A 185 5.64 -7.15 18.17
N ASN A 186 4.98 -8.16 18.73
CA ASN A 186 3.78 -8.74 18.14
C ASN A 186 2.63 -7.74 18.10
N GLN A 187 2.39 -7.00 19.18
CA GLN A 187 1.36 -5.96 19.23
C GLN A 187 1.63 -4.86 18.19
N LEU A 188 2.87 -4.37 18.10
CA LEU A 188 3.25 -3.36 17.11
C LEU A 188 2.99 -3.87 15.68
N THR A 189 3.32 -5.13 15.41
CA THR A 189 3.11 -5.73 14.10
C THR A 189 1.62 -5.83 13.76
N GLU A 190 0.79 -6.27 14.71
CA GLU A 190 -0.66 -6.37 14.50
C GLU A 190 -1.31 -4.99 14.34
N ASP A 191 -0.97 -4.02 15.17
CA ASP A 191 -1.48 -2.65 15.07
C ASP A 191 -1.10 -2.01 13.73
N THR A 192 0.14 -2.25 13.27
CA THR A 192 0.58 -1.75 11.97
C THR A 192 -0.15 -2.43 10.83
N LYS A 193 -0.39 -3.74 10.87
CA LYS A 193 -1.21 -4.44 9.87
C LYS A 193 -2.60 -3.84 9.77
N HIS A 194 -3.21 -3.47 10.88
CA HIS A 194 -4.54 -2.85 10.88
C HIS A 194 -4.55 -1.45 10.26
N ARG A 195 -3.44 -0.73 10.29
CA ARG A 195 -3.30 0.61 9.71
C ARG A 195 -2.77 0.58 8.27
N TYR A 196 -1.99 -0.44 7.90
CA TYR A 196 -1.35 -0.58 6.60
C TYR A 196 -2.23 -1.36 5.62
N LYS A 197 -3.32 -0.72 5.19
CA LYS A 197 -4.38 -1.28 4.35
C LYS A 197 -4.57 -0.47 3.07
N CYS A 198 -5.06 -1.14 2.03
CA CYS A 198 -5.47 -0.46 0.81
C CYS A 198 -6.60 0.54 1.11
N PRO A 199 -6.47 1.83 0.74
CA PRO A 199 -7.49 2.84 1.02
C PRO A 199 -8.80 2.62 0.26
N VAL A 200 -8.80 1.80 -0.81
CA VAL A 200 -9.98 1.52 -1.63
C VAL A 200 -10.76 0.30 -1.14
N CYS A 201 -10.10 -0.82 -0.88
CA CYS A 201 -10.77 -2.08 -0.53
C CYS A 201 -10.52 -2.54 0.90
N GLY A 202 -9.67 -1.84 1.66
CA GLY A 202 -9.34 -2.20 3.04
C GLY A 202 -8.54 -3.50 3.19
N CYS A 203 -8.11 -4.15 2.08
CA CYS A 203 -7.30 -5.35 2.19
C CYS A 203 -5.91 -5.03 2.79
N LEU A 204 -5.38 -5.97 3.55
CA LEU A 204 -4.05 -5.87 4.13
C LEU A 204 -3.00 -5.85 3.02
N LEU A 205 -2.22 -4.80 2.98
CA LEU A 205 -1.02 -4.74 2.18
C LEU A 205 0.06 -5.41 3.03
N ALA A 206 0.44 -6.66 2.70
CA ALA A 206 1.49 -7.36 3.43
C ALA A 206 2.58 -6.35 3.78
N LEU A 207 3.07 -6.30 5.06
CA LEU A 207 4.03 -5.29 5.57
C LEU A 207 5.27 -5.18 4.68
N GLN A 208 5.05 -4.75 3.45
CA GLN A 208 6.08 -4.47 2.45
C GLN A 208 6.62 -3.08 2.69
N ASP A 209 7.89 -2.90 2.40
CA ASP A 209 8.50 -1.60 2.37
C ASP A 209 7.67 -0.63 1.51
N TYR A 210 7.46 0.60 2.00
CA TYR A 210 6.68 1.61 1.29
C TYR A 210 7.24 1.89 -0.11
N ASP A 211 8.56 1.93 -0.26
CA ASP A 211 9.21 2.14 -1.56
C ASP A 211 8.93 0.98 -2.52
N MET A 212 8.91 -0.26 -2.02
CA MET A 212 8.51 -1.43 -2.79
C MET A 212 7.03 -1.34 -3.18
N LEU A 213 6.16 -0.96 -2.23
CA LEU A 213 4.74 -0.78 -2.50
C LEU A 213 4.49 0.27 -3.59
N ARG A 214 5.19 1.41 -3.53
CA ARG A 214 5.12 2.49 -4.53
C ARG A 214 5.57 2.06 -5.93
N GLN A 215 6.50 1.11 -6.03
CA GLN A 215 6.96 0.55 -7.30
C GLN A 215 5.94 -0.42 -7.91
N THR A 216 5.04 -0.99 -7.13
CA THR A 216 3.95 -1.83 -7.66
C THR A 216 2.95 -0.96 -8.43
N LYS A 217 2.27 -1.56 -9.40
CA LYS A 217 1.28 -0.84 -10.22
C LYS A 217 0.01 -0.48 -9.46
N GLY A 218 -0.32 -1.24 -8.41
CA GLY A 218 -1.55 -1.04 -7.65
C GLY A 218 -1.85 -2.18 -6.69
N CYS A 219 -3.03 -2.14 -6.10
CA CYS A 219 -3.49 -3.13 -5.14
C CYS A 219 -3.71 -4.50 -5.80
N PRO A 220 -3.07 -5.58 -5.30
CA PRO A 220 -3.22 -6.92 -5.88
C PRO A 220 -4.63 -7.50 -5.71
N HIS A 221 -5.42 -6.96 -4.78
CA HIS A 221 -6.76 -7.48 -4.49
C HIS A 221 -7.87 -6.79 -5.30
N CYS A 222 -7.87 -5.45 -5.34
CA CYS A 222 -8.95 -4.71 -6.03
C CYS A 222 -8.52 -4.06 -7.34
N GLY A 223 -7.25 -4.16 -7.74
CA GLY A 223 -6.73 -3.55 -8.96
C GLY A 223 -6.66 -2.02 -8.94
N ALA A 224 -6.89 -1.38 -7.79
CA ALA A 224 -6.75 0.07 -7.68
C ALA A 224 -5.30 0.49 -7.95
N VAL A 225 -5.12 1.47 -8.82
CA VAL A 225 -3.80 1.98 -9.23
C VAL A 225 -3.33 3.04 -8.23
N TRP A 226 -2.05 3.00 -7.86
CA TRP A 226 -1.50 4.00 -6.96
C TRP A 226 -1.35 5.35 -7.64
N LYS A 227 -1.84 6.39 -6.99
CA LYS A 227 -1.60 7.77 -7.42
C LYS A 227 -0.12 8.07 -7.18
N LYS A 228 0.60 8.36 -8.26
CA LYS A 228 2.00 8.77 -8.20
C LYS A 228 2.14 10.27 -7.98
#